data_8719904cc34ee5bf2d111a4f23458126
#
_entry.id   8719904cc34ee5bf2d111a4f23458126
#
_cell.length_a   1.000
_cell.length_b   1.000
_cell.length_c   1.000
_cell.angle_alpha   90.00
_cell.angle_beta   90.00
_cell.angle_gamma   90.00
#
_symmetry.space_group_name_H-M   'P 1'
#
loop_
_entity.id
_entity.type
_entity.pdbx_description
1 polymer ?
#
loop_
_entity_poly.entity_id
_entity_poly.type
_entity_poly.pdbx_seq_one_letter_code
_entity_poly.pdbx_strand_id
1 'polypeptide(L)'
;MLYSGATASACGTASNQVGPFYCPLDKKVYIDASFFAELTSRFGADSGALAQEYVVAHEYGHAIQDQLGILDRAQQDPQGQNSGAVRIELMADCLGGVWAKHASQTQASNGQPLLRALTQDDIQSALSAASAVGDDRIQKKLQGRVTPESWTHGSSAERQKWFSTGYQGGDLNQCDTFTAASLG
;
A
#
# COMPACT_ATOMS: atom_id res chain seq x y z
N MET A 1 6.97 -11.72 -6.90
CA MET A 1 8.37 -12.21 -6.71
C MET A 1 8.80 -11.88 -5.29
N LEU A 2 8.95 -12.89 -4.43
CA LEU A 2 9.59 -12.75 -3.13
C LEU A 2 11.08 -13.09 -3.29
N TYR A 3 11.96 -12.24 -2.77
CA TYR A 3 13.42 -12.41 -2.88
C TYR A 3 14.12 -11.94 -1.61
N SER A 4 15.43 -12.05 -1.54
CA SER A 4 16.26 -11.52 -0.45
C SER A 4 17.50 -10.85 -1.03
N GLY A 5 17.77 -9.62 -0.61
CA GLY A 5 18.90 -8.79 -1.04
C GLY A 5 18.59 -7.99 -2.30
N ALA A 6 18.88 -8.52 -3.50
CA ALA A 6 18.61 -7.84 -4.76
C ALA A 6 18.25 -8.83 -5.87
N THR A 7 17.38 -8.39 -6.80
CA THR A 7 17.04 -9.15 -8.01
C THR A 7 16.77 -8.18 -9.17
N ALA A 8 16.85 -8.68 -10.39
CA ALA A 8 16.51 -7.89 -11.58
C ALA A 8 15.00 -7.91 -11.83
N SER A 9 14.45 -6.78 -12.25
CA SER A 9 13.10 -6.64 -12.79
C SER A 9 13.16 -5.92 -14.14
N ALA A 10 12.07 -5.92 -14.90
CA ALA A 10 11.98 -5.11 -16.11
C ALA A 10 11.96 -3.59 -15.83
N CYS A 11 11.67 -3.20 -14.59
CA CYS A 11 11.69 -1.81 -14.14
C CYS A 11 13.03 -1.38 -13.51
N GLY A 12 14.05 -2.23 -13.52
CA GLY A 12 15.35 -1.98 -12.90
C GLY A 12 15.68 -2.97 -11.79
N THR A 13 16.70 -2.65 -10.99
CA THR A 13 17.11 -3.51 -9.87
C THR A 13 16.14 -3.36 -8.72
N ALA A 14 15.50 -4.46 -8.34
CA ALA A 14 14.73 -4.57 -7.12
C ALA A 14 15.68 -4.83 -5.94
N SER A 15 15.59 -4.04 -4.88
CA SER A 15 16.39 -4.17 -3.67
C SER A 15 15.64 -3.59 -2.48
N ASN A 16 16.11 -3.89 -1.28
CA ASN A 16 15.55 -3.33 -0.04
C ASN A 16 15.57 -1.79 0.02
N GLN A 17 16.53 -1.15 -0.68
CA GLN A 17 16.60 0.32 -0.75
C GLN A 17 15.46 0.95 -1.55
N VAL A 18 14.92 0.21 -2.53
CA VAL A 18 13.76 0.63 -3.33
C VAL A 18 12.47 0.39 -2.56
N GLY A 19 12.42 -0.64 -1.70
CA GLY A 19 11.21 -1.13 -1.06
C GLY A 19 10.40 -2.07 -1.96
N PRO A 20 9.23 -2.53 -1.49
CA PRO A 20 8.25 -3.25 -2.30
C PRO A 20 7.76 -2.38 -3.47
N PHE A 21 7.48 -2.99 -4.61
CA PHE A 21 6.87 -2.29 -5.74
C PHE A 21 6.21 -3.25 -6.75
N TYR A 22 5.25 -2.74 -7.49
CA TYR A 22 4.72 -3.37 -8.69
C TYR A 22 5.45 -2.85 -9.93
N CYS A 23 5.89 -3.76 -10.82
CA CYS A 23 6.50 -3.38 -12.09
C CYS A 23 5.49 -3.59 -13.24
N PRO A 24 5.01 -2.53 -13.91
CA PRO A 24 4.05 -2.65 -15.00
C PRO A 24 4.65 -3.26 -16.29
N LEU A 25 5.97 -3.23 -16.45
CA LEU A 25 6.63 -3.77 -17.64
C LEU A 25 6.65 -5.31 -17.67
N ASP A 26 6.78 -5.96 -16.52
CA ASP A 26 6.74 -7.42 -16.44
C ASP A 26 5.54 -7.97 -15.65
N LYS A 27 4.65 -7.06 -15.18
CA LYS A 27 3.41 -7.39 -14.47
C LYS A 27 3.65 -8.19 -13.19
N LYS A 28 4.68 -7.84 -12.44
CA LYS A 28 5.05 -8.53 -11.20
C LYS A 28 5.17 -7.59 -10.03
N VAL A 29 4.77 -8.08 -8.87
CA VAL A 29 5.07 -7.48 -7.57
C VAL A 29 6.42 -8.01 -7.08
N TYR A 30 7.29 -7.13 -6.61
CA TYR A 30 8.62 -7.41 -6.06
C TYR A 30 8.67 -7.04 -4.58
N ILE A 31 9.02 -8.01 -3.74
CA ILE A 31 9.12 -7.82 -2.29
C ILE A 31 10.39 -8.48 -1.78
N ASP A 32 11.28 -7.70 -1.18
CA ASP A 32 12.39 -8.23 -0.39
C ASP A 32 11.85 -8.70 0.97
N ALA A 33 12.10 -9.95 1.31
CA ALA A 33 11.64 -10.52 2.59
C ALA A 33 12.19 -9.77 3.82
N SER A 34 13.35 -9.11 3.70
CA SER A 34 13.95 -8.32 4.77
C SER A 34 13.20 -6.99 5.03
N PHE A 35 12.42 -6.50 4.06
CA PHE A 35 11.63 -5.28 4.20
C PHE A 35 10.65 -5.34 5.38
N PHE A 36 10.06 -6.50 5.65
CA PHE A 36 9.12 -6.65 6.77
C PHE A 36 9.78 -6.41 8.14
N ALA A 37 11.04 -6.79 8.30
CA ALA A 37 11.80 -6.44 9.49
C ALA A 37 12.09 -4.94 9.59
N GLU A 38 12.36 -4.27 8.45
CA GLU A 38 12.57 -2.82 8.41
C GLU A 38 11.28 -2.04 8.64
N LEU A 39 10.15 -2.52 8.14
CA LEU A 39 8.83 -1.92 8.37
C LEU A 39 8.58 -1.73 9.87
N THR A 40 8.97 -2.70 10.69
CA THR A 40 8.88 -2.61 12.15
C THR A 40 10.03 -1.81 12.76
N SER A 41 11.28 -2.19 12.49
CA SER A 41 12.45 -1.61 13.20
C SER A 41 12.76 -0.18 12.79
N ARG A 42 12.64 0.13 11.51
CA ARG A 42 12.98 1.44 10.94
C ARG A 42 11.78 2.38 10.86
N PHE A 43 10.63 1.89 10.40
CA PHE A 43 9.44 2.73 10.22
C PHE A 43 8.52 2.73 11.43
N GLY A 44 8.65 1.74 12.34
CA GLY A 44 7.90 1.69 13.60
C GLY A 44 6.45 1.21 13.42
N ALA A 45 6.20 0.39 12.39
CA ALA A 45 4.94 -0.32 12.26
C ALA A 45 4.85 -1.49 13.26
N ASP A 46 3.63 -1.91 13.56
CA ASP A 46 3.41 -3.12 14.33
C ASP A 46 3.84 -4.36 13.55
N SER A 47 4.25 -5.42 14.27
CA SER A 47 4.74 -6.66 13.68
C SER A 47 3.63 -7.68 13.37
N GLY A 48 2.36 -7.26 13.38
CA GLY A 48 1.22 -8.13 13.09
C GLY A 48 1.25 -8.71 11.68
N ALA A 49 0.69 -9.90 11.49
CA ALA A 49 0.64 -10.55 10.17
C ALA A 49 -0.04 -9.67 9.13
N LEU A 50 -1.17 -9.04 9.48
CA LEU A 50 -1.91 -8.17 8.55
C LEU A 50 -1.13 -6.91 8.16
N ALA A 51 -0.16 -6.44 8.97
CA ALA A 51 0.74 -5.37 8.57
C ALA A 51 1.60 -5.75 7.36
N GLN A 52 2.08 -6.99 7.31
CA GLN A 52 2.85 -7.51 6.17
C GLN A 52 1.96 -7.79 4.96
N GLU A 53 0.80 -8.39 5.21
CA GLU A 53 -0.19 -8.71 4.17
C GLU A 53 -0.76 -7.43 3.53
N TYR A 54 -0.91 -6.35 4.30
CA TYR A 54 -1.30 -5.03 3.77
C TYR A 54 -0.31 -4.54 2.71
N VAL A 55 1.00 -4.64 2.95
CA VAL A 55 2.02 -4.24 1.96
C VAL A 55 1.84 -5.03 0.67
N VAL A 56 1.68 -6.35 0.78
CA VAL A 56 1.45 -7.20 -0.40
C VAL A 56 0.16 -6.81 -1.13
N ALA A 57 -0.93 -6.60 -0.41
CA ALA A 57 -2.22 -6.22 -0.99
C ALA A 57 -2.17 -4.83 -1.65
N HIS A 58 -1.44 -3.88 -1.07
CA HIS A 58 -1.18 -2.56 -1.65
C HIS A 58 -0.49 -2.68 -3.02
N GLU A 59 0.58 -3.45 -3.12
CA GLU A 59 1.29 -3.67 -4.39
C GLU A 59 0.41 -4.37 -5.44
N TYR A 60 -0.46 -5.27 -5.03
CA TYR A 60 -1.48 -5.83 -5.93
C TYR A 60 -2.55 -4.79 -6.31
N GLY A 61 -2.79 -3.79 -5.47
CA GLY A 61 -3.60 -2.61 -5.82
C GLY A 61 -3.05 -1.90 -7.06
N HIS A 62 -1.73 -1.69 -7.14
CA HIS A 62 -1.11 -1.13 -8.34
C HIS A 62 -1.26 -2.03 -9.57
N ALA A 63 -1.23 -3.35 -9.41
CA ALA A 63 -1.51 -4.28 -10.51
C ALA A 63 -2.96 -4.15 -11.03
N ILE A 64 -3.93 -3.90 -10.15
CA ILE A 64 -5.31 -3.62 -10.54
C ILE A 64 -5.41 -2.27 -11.28
N GLN A 65 -4.76 -1.22 -10.78
CA GLN A 65 -4.72 0.10 -11.42
C GLN A 65 -4.11 0.04 -12.82
N ASP A 66 -3.07 -0.76 -13.01
CA ASP A 66 -2.47 -1.00 -14.33
C ASP A 66 -3.47 -1.67 -15.28
N GLN A 67 -4.19 -2.70 -14.82
CA GLN A 67 -5.24 -3.36 -15.62
C GLN A 67 -6.40 -2.41 -15.97
N LEU A 68 -6.71 -1.46 -15.10
CA LEU A 68 -7.71 -0.41 -15.33
C LEU A 68 -7.19 0.72 -16.23
N GLY A 69 -5.90 0.75 -16.58
CA GLY A 69 -5.28 1.77 -17.41
C GLY A 69 -5.17 3.14 -16.74
N ILE A 70 -5.11 3.19 -15.41
CA ILE A 70 -5.06 4.46 -14.65
C ILE A 70 -3.73 4.70 -13.93
N LEU A 71 -2.83 3.72 -13.92
CA LEU A 71 -1.55 3.82 -13.19
C LEU A 71 -0.69 4.99 -13.69
N ASP A 72 -0.74 5.31 -14.98
CA ASP A 72 0.02 6.41 -15.59
C ASP A 72 -0.36 7.81 -15.09
N ARG A 73 -1.51 7.95 -14.43
CA ARG A 73 -1.92 9.23 -13.82
C ARG A 73 -0.94 9.71 -12.74
N ALA A 74 -0.23 8.80 -12.08
CA ALA A 74 0.84 9.14 -11.15
C ALA A 74 1.99 9.89 -11.82
N GLN A 75 2.33 9.53 -13.07
CA GLN A 75 3.41 10.17 -13.82
C GLN A 75 3.01 11.53 -14.40
N GLN A 76 1.72 11.76 -14.68
CA GLN A 76 1.21 13.01 -15.20
C GLN A 76 1.19 14.13 -14.15
N ASP A 77 1.05 13.79 -12.87
CA ASP A 77 1.04 14.70 -11.73
C ASP A 77 1.79 14.02 -10.55
N PRO A 78 3.14 14.07 -10.55
CA PRO A 78 3.96 13.17 -9.76
C PRO A 78 4.17 13.60 -8.31
N GLN A 79 3.85 14.83 -7.92
CA GLN A 79 4.14 15.34 -6.58
C GLN A 79 3.10 16.34 -6.09
N GLY A 80 2.86 16.33 -4.78
CA GLY A 80 1.99 17.28 -4.09
C GLY A 80 0.87 16.57 -3.32
N GLN A 81 0.35 17.26 -2.31
CA GLN A 81 -0.64 16.73 -1.38
C GLN A 81 -1.89 16.12 -2.04
N ASN A 82 -2.29 16.64 -3.20
CA ASN A 82 -3.46 16.17 -3.95
C ASN A 82 -3.10 15.62 -5.33
N SER A 83 -1.83 15.32 -5.56
CA SER A 83 -1.29 14.91 -6.86
C SER A 83 -1.88 13.58 -7.34
N GLY A 84 -1.74 13.33 -8.64
CA GLY A 84 -2.06 12.04 -9.25
C GLY A 84 -1.30 10.89 -8.60
N ALA A 85 -0.03 11.10 -8.23
CA ALA A 85 0.76 10.12 -7.50
C ALA A 85 0.11 9.77 -6.15
N VAL A 86 -0.20 10.76 -5.31
CA VAL A 86 -0.86 10.53 -4.02
C VAL A 86 -2.22 9.85 -4.21
N ARG A 87 -3.00 10.23 -5.21
CA ARG A 87 -4.31 9.58 -5.50
C ARG A 87 -4.15 8.10 -5.86
N ILE A 88 -3.17 7.74 -6.67
CA ILE A 88 -2.85 6.35 -7.02
C ILE A 88 -2.47 5.55 -5.76
N GLU A 89 -1.63 6.09 -4.90
CA GLU A 89 -1.21 5.43 -3.66
C GLU A 89 -2.39 5.20 -2.69
N LEU A 90 -3.21 6.22 -2.46
CA LEU A 90 -4.37 6.11 -1.58
C LEU A 90 -5.44 5.16 -2.14
N MET A 91 -5.58 5.09 -3.46
CA MET A 91 -6.42 4.07 -4.10
C MET A 91 -5.87 2.66 -3.85
N ALA A 92 -4.56 2.45 -3.93
CA ALA A 92 -3.94 1.16 -3.62
C ALA A 92 -4.17 0.76 -2.14
N ASP A 93 -4.10 1.72 -1.20
CA ASP A 93 -4.46 1.49 0.20
C ASP A 93 -5.92 1.05 0.36
N CYS A 94 -6.84 1.71 -0.35
CA CYS A 94 -8.27 1.35 -0.34
C CYS A 94 -8.49 -0.06 -0.90
N LEU A 95 -7.87 -0.39 -2.02
CA LEU A 95 -7.94 -1.74 -2.62
C LEU A 95 -7.37 -2.80 -1.67
N GLY A 96 -6.30 -2.48 -0.94
CA GLY A 96 -5.78 -3.32 0.14
C GLY A 96 -6.80 -3.54 1.26
N GLY A 97 -7.55 -2.50 1.62
CA GLY A 97 -8.66 -2.59 2.57
C GLY A 97 -9.81 -3.49 2.08
N VAL A 98 -10.21 -3.35 0.82
CA VAL A 98 -11.22 -4.22 0.18
C VAL A 98 -10.76 -5.68 0.21
N TRP A 99 -9.49 -5.94 -0.15
CA TRP A 99 -8.92 -7.27 -0.05
C TRP A 99 -9.01 -7.81 1.38
N ALA A 100 -8.59 -7.05 2.38
CA ALA A 100 -8.60 -7.48 3.79
C ALA A 100 -10.01 -7.86 4.27
N LYS A 101 -11.05 -7.12 3.85
CA LYS A 101 -12.45 -7.45 4.16
C LYS A 101 -12.86 -8.82 3.63
N HIS A 102 -12.46 -9.15 2.41
CA HIS A 102 -12.89 -10.38 1.74
C HIS A 102 -11.95 -11.57 1.97
N ALA A 103 -10.74 -11.36 2.45
CA ALA A 103 -9.70 -12.39 2.56
C ALA A 103 -10.12 -13.58 3.42
N SER A 104 -10.84 -13.34 4.53
CA SER A 104 -11.36 -14.40 5.38
C SER A 104 -12.59 -15.14 4.79
N GLN A 105 -13.20 -14.59 3.75
CA GLN A 105 -14.34 -15.19 3.03
C GLN A 105 -13.88 -15.96 1.78
N THR A 106 -12.65 -15.69 1.31
CA THR A 106 -12.07 -16.34 0.14
C THR A 106 -11.55 -17.72 0.53
N GLN A 107 -11.99 -18.75 -0.19
CA GLN A 107 -11.58 -20.13 0.07
C GLN A 107 -10.45 -20.55 -0.86
N ALA A 108 -9.49 -21.27 -0.31
CA ALA A 108 -8.49 -22.00 -1.07
C ALA A 108 -9.12 -23.22 -1.77
N SER A 109 -8.37 -23.86 -2.67
CA SER A 109 -8.83 -25.03 -3.43
C SER A 109 -9.27 -26.21 -2.56
N ASN A 110 -8.81 -26.28 -1.33
CA ASN A 110 -9.19 -27.29 -0.31
C ASN A 110 -10.44 -26.91 0.50
N GLY A 111 -11.12 -25.80 0.17
CA GLY A 111 -12.31 -25.31 0.86
C GLY A 111 -12.06 -24.60 2.20
N GLN A 112 -10.81 -24.45 2.61
CA GLN A 112 -10.47 -23.66 3.81
C GLN A 112 -10.34 -22.18 3.48
N PRO A 113 -10.74 -21.28 4.38
CA PRO A 113 -10.48 -19.85 4.20
C PRO A 113 -8.98 -19.58 4.00
N LEU A 114 -8.63 -18.64 3.12
CA LEU A 114 -7.24 -18.20 2.93
C LEU A 114 -6.69 -17.54 4.19
N LEU A 115 -7.52 -16.76 4.88
CA LEU A 115 -7.19 -16.16 6.17
C LEU A 115 -8.26 -16.52 7.20
N ARG A 116 -7.84 -16.62 8.46
CA ARG A 116 -8.80 -16.63 9.58
C ARG A 116 -9.58 -15.31 9.64
N ALA A 117 -10.69 -15.29 10.36
CA ALA A 117 -11.41 -14.06 10.63
C ALA A 117 -10.47 -13.03 11.28
N LEU A 118 -10.45 -11.82 10.74
CA LEU A 118 -9.59 -10.74 11.22
C LEU A 118 -10.12 -10.19 12.54
N THR A 119 -9.23 -9.97 13.48
CA THR A 119 -9.50 -9.32 14.77
C THR A 119 -9.27 -7.80 14.66
N GLN A 120 -9.69 -7.06 15.68
CA GLN A 120 -9.40 -5.62 15.78
C GLN A 120 -7.88 -5.36 15.82
N ASP A 121 -7.11 -6.21 16.49
CA ASP A 121 -5.65 -6.08 16.56
C ASP A 121 -5.00 -6.29 15.18
N ASP A 122 -5.51 -7.21 14.37
CA ASP A 122 -5.06 -7.38 12.99
C ASP A 122 -5.29 -6.09 12.18
N ILE A 123 -6.48 -5.51 12.26
CA ILE A 123 -6.80 -4.25 11.57
C ILE A 123 -5.92 -3.10 12.06
N GLN A 124 -5.68 -3.00 13.37
CA GLN A 124 -4.78 -1.98 13.92
C GLN A 124 -3.35 -2.15 13.41
N SER A 125 -2.88 -3.39 13.24
CA SER A 125 -1.54 -3.64 12.68
C SER A 125 -1.41 -3.18 11.23
N ALA A 126 -2.44 -3.39 10.39
CA ALA A 126 -2.47 -2.87 9.02
C ALA A 126 -2.51 -1.34 8.99
N LEU A 127 -3.33 -0.71 9.84
CA LEU A 127 -3.39 0.75 9.97
C LEU A 127 -2.06 1.33 10.47
N SER A 128 -1.37 0.63 11.36
CA SER A 128 -0.02 0.97 11.83
C SER A 128 0.98 0.95 10.67
N ALA A 129 0.94 -0.08 9.82
CA ALA A 129 1.80 -0.18 8.64
C ALA A 129 1.52 0.96 7.64
N ALA A 130 0.25 1.22 7.31
CA ALA A 130 -0.15 2.32 6.43
C ALA A 130 0.35 3.68 6.95
N SER A 131 0.19 3.93 8.26
CA SER A 131 0.69 5.15 8.90
C SER A 131 2.21 5.25 8.87
N ALA A 132 2.92 4.14 9.07
CA ALA A 132 4.39 4.13 9.17
C ALA A 132 5.08 4.58 7.88
N VAL A 133 4.45 4.37 6.74
CA VAL A 133 4.97 4.71 5.41
C VAL A 133 4.32 5.98 4.80
N GLY A 134 3.61 6.78 5.59
CA GLY A 134 3.12 8.09 5.18
C GLY A 134 4.25 9.11 5.03
N ASP A 135 4.16 9.97 4.00
CA ASP A 135 5.18 10.97 3.67
C ASP A 135 5.46 11.93 4.84
N ASP A 136 4.42 12.35 5.56
CA ASP A 136 4.53 13.24 6.72
C ASP A 136 5.39 12.63 7.83
N ARG A 137 5.20 11.34 8.12
CA ARG A 137 5.95 10.63 9.15
C ARG A 137 7.39 10.36 8.73
N ILE A 138 7.58 9.94 7.47
CA ILE A 138 8.92 9.69 6.90
C ILE A 138 9.72 11.00 6.87
N GLN A 139 9.14 12.09 6.34
CA GLN A 139 9.81 13.38 6.24
C GLN A 139 10.14 13.96 7.62
N LYS A 140 9.20 13.91 8.57
CA LYS A 140 9.46 14.36 9.94
C LYS A 140 10.61 13.59 10.58
N LYS A 141 10.68 12.28 10.37
CA LYS A 141 11.74 11.43 10.93
C LYS A 141 13.09 11.66 10.29
N LEU A 142 13.16 11.84 8.98
CA LEU A 142 14.42 11.95 8.23
C LEU A 142 14.91 13.39 8.08
N GLN A 143 13.99 14.37 8.00
CA GLN A 143 14.30 15.76 7.67
C GLN A 143 13.93 16.74 8.79
N GLY A 144 13.23 16.29 9.84
CA GLY A 144 12.75 17.12 10.95
C GLY A 144 11.58 18.05 10.59
N ARG A 145 11.15 18.10 9.33
CA ARG A 145 10.05 18.94 8.83
C ARG A 145 9.18 18.18 7.83
N VAL A 146 7.95 18.63 7.65
CA VAL A 146 6.99 18.10 6.67
C VAL A 146 6.84 19.10 5.53
N THR A 147 6.86 18.61 4.28
CA THR A 147 6.76 19.41 3.04
C THR A 147 5.73 18.76 2.12
N PRO A 148 4.41 19.09 2.27
CA PRO A 148 3.33 18.45 1.52
C PRO A 148 3.44 18.57 0.00
N GLU A 149 4.12 19.63 -0.49
CA GLU A 149 4.34 19.87 -1.92
C GLU A 149 5.22 18.82 -2.59
N SER A 150 5.97 18.04 -1.80
CA SER A 150 6.84 16.97 -2.29
C SER A 150 6.31 15.56 -1.99
N TRP A 151 5.07 15.45 -1.54
CA TRP A 151 4.48 14.14 -1.26
C TRP A 151 4.25 13.34 -2.53
N THR A 152 4.44 12.04 -2.41
CA THR A 152 4.22 11.06 -3.47
C THR A 152 3.30 9.93 -3.03
N HIS A 153 3.14 9.72 -1.71
CA HIS A 153 2.35 8.62 -1.13
C HIS A 153 1.18 9.11 -0.27
N GLY A 154 1.16 10.39 0.11
CA GLY A 154 0.15 10.95 1.01
C GLY A 154 0.53 10.88 2.48
N SER A 155 -0.28 11.53 3.32
CA SER A 155 -0.09 11.54 4.77
C SER A 155 -0.45 10.21 5.42
N SER A 156 0.10 9.97 6.59
CA SER A 156 -0.26 8.83 7.45
C SER A 156 -1.78 8.74 7.70
N ALA A 157 -2.44 9.88 7.92
CA ALA A 157 -3.88 9.93 8.17
C ALA A 157 -4.71 9.57 6.92
N GLU A 158 -4.31 10.07 5.75
CA GLU A 158 -4.97 9.74 4.47
C GLU A 158 -4.84 8.26 4.15
N ARG A 159 -3.65 7.68 4.29
CA ARG A 159 -3.41 6.25 4.06
C ARG A 159 -4.28 5.37 4.95
N GLN A 160 -4.35 5.67 6.25
CA GLN A 160 -5.24 4.97 7.18
C GLN A 160 -6.72 5.13 6.82
N LYS A 161 -7.14 6.34 6.44
CA LYS A 161 -8.51 6.63 6.03
C LYS A 161 -8.92 5.78 4.83
N TRP A 162 -8.08 5.76 3.78
CA TRP A 162 -8.40 5.04 2.55
C TRP A 162 -8.38 3.52 2.73
N PHE A 163 -7.42 2.97 3.48
CA PHE A 163 -7.48 1.56 3.87
C PHE A 163 -8.79 1.25 4.62
N SER A 164 -9.15 2.08 5.60
CA SER A 164 -10.38 1.91 6.38
C SER A 164 -11.63 2.00 5.51
N THR A 165 -11.66 2.91 4.53
CA THR A 165 -12.76 3.03 3.56
C THR A 165 -12.96 1.74 2.80
N GLY A 166 -11.91 1.17 2.25
CA GLY A 166 -11.95 -0.12 1.54
C GLY A 166 -12.38 -1.27 2.46
N TYR A 167 -11.81 -1.34 3.66
CA TYR A 167 -12.12 -2.40 4.62
C TYR A 167 -13.58 -2.36 5.10
N GLN A 168 -14.12 -1.18 5.40
CA GLN A 168 -15.51 -1.03 5.85
C GLN A 168 -16.50 -1.27 4.72
N GLY A 169 -16.26 -0.65 3.57
CA GLY A 169 -17.11 -0.73 2.39
C GLY A 169 -17.07 -2.10 1.70
N GLY A 170 -15.89 -2.60 1.41
CA GLY A 170 -15.67 -3.83 0.64
C GLY A 170 -16.04 -3.73 -0.84
N ASP A 171 -16.24 -2.51 -1.36
CA ASP A 171 -16.60 -2.23 -2.74
C ASP A 171 -15.50 -1.41 -3.42
N LEU A 172 -15.01 -1.91 -4.56
CA LEU A 172 -13.97 -1.27 -5.36
C LEU A 172 -14.37 0.15 -5.83
N ASN A 173 -15.67 0.39 -6.04
CA ASN A 173 -16.16 1.70 -6.49
C ASN A 173 -15.94 2.80 -5.43
N GLN A 174 -15.77 2.44 -4.17
CA GLN A 174 -15.46 3.40 -3.08
C GLN A 174 -14.00 3.84 -3.09
N CYS A 175 -13.15 3.19 -3.87
CA CYS A 175 -11.73 3.46 -3.95
C CYS A 175 -11.36 4.50 -5.04
N ASP A 176 -12.33 5.12 -5.70
CA ASP A 176 -12.04 6.16 -6.70
C ASP A 176 -11.58 7.47 -6.04
N THR A 177 -10.28 7.56 -5.80
CA THR A 177 -9.63 8.75 -5.24
C THR A 177 -9.62 9.94 -6.20
N PHE A 178 -9.84 9.71 -7.51
CA PHE A 178 -9.81 10.78 -8.51
C PHE A 178 -11.10 11.58 -8.55
N THR A 179 -12.22 11.00 -8.15
CA THR A 179 -13.51 11.70 -8.02
C THR A 179 -13.76 12.22 -6.61
N ALA A 180 -12.94 11.82 -5.64
CA ALA A 180 -13.07 12.29 -4.27
C ALA A 180 -12.81 13.81 -4.16
N ALA A 181 -13.74 14.52 -3.49
CA ALA A 181 -13.63 15.96 -3.26
C ALA A 181 -12.49 16.32 -2.30
N SER A 182 -12.13 15.42 -1.39
CA SER A 182 -11.01 15.54 -0.46
C SER A 182 -10.38 14.19 -0.22
N LEU A 183 -9.05 14.15 -0.09
CA LEU A 183 -8.32 12.93 0.23
C LEU A 183 -8.22 12.68 1.73
N GLY A 184 -8.20 13.76 2.52
CA GLY A 184 -8.16 13.73 3.99
C GLY A 184 -9.48 14.05 4.67
#